data_a86b5d843a483c3ac61b5f448b4c1b21
#
_entry.id   a86b5d843a483c3ac61b5f448b4c1b21
#
_cell.length_a   1.000
_cell.length_b   1.000
_cell.length_c   1.000
_cell.angle_alpha   90.00
_cell.angle_beta   90.00
_cell.angle_gamma   90.00
#
_symmetry.space_group_name_H-M   'P 1'
#
loop_
_entity.id
_entity.type
_entity.pdbx_description
1 polymer ?
#
loop_
_entity_poly.entity_id
_entity_poly.type
_entity_poly.pdbx_seq_one_letter_code
_entity_poly.pdbx_strand_id
1 'polypeptide(L)'
;AEEKKKELEEFIRRFSANVAKSKQATSRKKMIEKLNVSDIKPSSRRYPAIIYDQEREAGDQILHVENLSKAIDGTMLFKDVNINLAKGDKVVLLSRDSRAVTAFYQIITGNDKADSGTFVWGVTTNQAYLPVDNAAFFESENNLVDWLRQYAKTDEEREEVFLRGFLGKMLFSGDEALKKC
;
A
#
# COMPACT_ATOMS: atom_id res chain seq x y z
N ALA A 1 -9.08 -5.90 -27.76
CA ALA A 1 -10.41 -6.51 -27.99
C ALA A 1 -11.47 -5.42 -28.18
N GLU A 2 -11.57 -4.42 -27.32
CA GLU A 2 -12.57 -3.34 -27.37
C GLU A 2 -12.47 -2.46 -28.62
N GLU A 3 -11.26 -2.06 -29.03
CA GLU A 3 -11.05 -1.29 -30.27
C GLU A 3 -11.58 -2.04 -31.49
N LYS A 4 -11.28 -3.33 -31.59
CA LYS A 4 -11.76 -4.17 -32.69
C LYS A 4 -13.27 -4.35 -32.68
N LYS A 5 -13.90 -4.41 -31.51
CA LYS A 5 -15.35 -4.44 -31.35
C LYS A 5 -15.96 -3.15 -31.85
N LYS A 6 -15.39 -2.00 -31.48
CA LYS A 6 -15.84 -0.65 -31.86
C LYS A 6 -15.76 -0.41 -33.37
N GLU A 7 -14.68 -0.86 -34.03
CA GLU A 7 -14.54 -0.83 -35.49
C GLU A 7 -15.62 -1.66 -36.20
N LEU A 8 -15.88 -2.86 -35.69
CA LEU A 8 -16.90 -3.74 -36.26
C LEU A 8 -18.30 -3.17 -36.11
N GLU A 9 -18.63 -2.59 -34.97
CA GLU A 9 -19.91 -1.90 -34.69
C GLU A 9 -20.10 -0.69 -35.58
N GLU A 10 -19.06 0.11 -35.80
CA GLU A 10 -19.09 1.27 -36.68
C GLU A 10 -19.32 0.84 -38.14
N PHE A 11 -18.68 -0.22 -38.59
CA PHE A 11 -18.92 -0.77 -39.93
C PHE A 11 -20.35 -1.26 -40.07
N ILE A 12 -20.89 -1.99 -39.10
CA ILE A 12 -22.29 -2.46 -39.16
C ILE A 12 -23.24 -1.27 -39.21
N ARG A 13 -23.01 -0.24 -38.42
CA ARG A 13 -23.84 0.96 -38.40
C ARG A 13 -23.87 1.67 -39.77
N ARG A 14 -22.71 1.76 -40.46
CA ARG A 14 -22.61 2.43 -41.77
C ARG A 14 -23.24 1.63 -42.90
N PHE A 15 -23.21 0.30 -42.84
CA PHE A 15 -23.55 -0.55 -43.98
C PHE A 15 -24.71 -1.53 -43.75
N SER A 16 -25.40 -1.45 -42.61
CA SER A 16 -26.53 -2.32 -42.29
C SER A 16 -27.71 -2.20 -43.29
N ALA A 17 -27.94 -1.01 -43.85
CA ALA A 17 -29.00 -0.75 -44.83
C ALA A 17 -28.56 -0.98 -46.28
N ASN A 18 -27.30 -1.33 -46.54
CA ASN A 18 -26.79 -1.49 -47.91
C ASN A 18 -26.90 -2.96 -48.35
N VAL A 19 -27.78 -3.23 -49.33
CA VAL A 19 -28.07 -4.57 -49.85
C VAL A 19 -26.80 -5.28 -50.34
N ALA A 20 -25.89 -4.57 -51.03
CA ALA A 20 -24.65 -5.15 -51.57
C ALA A 20 -23.64 -5.54 -50.48
N LYS A 21 -23.72 -4.91 -49.31
CA LYS A 21 -22.81 -5.17 -48.17
C LYS A 21 -23.48 -5.90 -46.99
N SER A 22 -24.77 -6.27 -47.14
CA SER A 22 -25.56 -6.96 -46.09
C SER A 22 -24.88 -8.24 -45.61
N LYS A 23 -24.35 -9.09 -46.52
CA LYS A 23 -23.61 -10.30 -46.14
C LYS A 23 -22.36 -10.00 -45.30
N GLN A 24 -21.66 -8.90 -45.62
CA GLN A 24 -20.47 -8.49 -44.85
C GLN A 24 -20.86 -7.93 -43.48
N ALA A 25 -21.94 -7.20 -43.35
CA ALA A 25 -22.48 -6.72 -42.08
C ALA A 25 -22.89 -7.89 -41.16
N THR A 26 -23.57 -8.89 -41.73
CA THR A 26 -23.96 -10.11 -41.00
C THR A 26 -22.78 -10.92 -40.54
N SER A 27 -21.75 -11.08 -41.38
CA SER A 27 -20.52 -11.75 -41.02
C SER A 27 -19.80 -11.03 -39.85
N ARG A 28 -19.76 -9.70 -39.90
CA ARG A 28 -19.14 -8.90 -38.81
C ARG A 28 -19.96 -8.93 -37.52
N LYS A 29 -21.29 -9.02 -37.62
CA LYS A 29 -22.16 -9.22 -36.45
C LYS A 29 -21.84 -10.55 -35.75
N LYS A 30 -21.68 -11.64 -36.51
CA LYS A 30 -21.23 -12.93 -35.99
C LYS A 30 -19.81 -12.88 -35.41
N MET A 31 -18.92 -12.01 -35.92
CA MET A 31 -17.61 -11.79 -35.33
C MET A 31 -17.70 -11.09 -33.99
N ILE A 32 -18.58 -10.12 -33.82
CA ILE A 32 -18.85 -9.47 -32.52
C ILE A 32 -19.39 -10.47 -31.50
N GLU A 33 -20.34 -11.33 -31.92
CA GLU A 33 -20.89 -12.40 -31.09
C GLU A 33 -19.83 -13.41 -30.64
N LYS A 34 -18.83 -13.68 -31.51
CA LYS A 34 -17.67 -14.53 -31.17
C LYS A 34 -16.57 -13.79 -30.39
N LEU A 35 -16.48 -12.48 -30.55
CA LEU A 35 -15.69 -11.61 -29.69
C LEU A 35 -16.42 -11.40 -28.36
N ASN A 36 -17.10 -12.40 -27.82
CA ASN A 36 -17.49 -12.35 -26.42
C ASN A 36 -16.26 -11.98 -25.63
N VAL A 37 -16.03 -10.65 -25.53
CA VAL A 37 -15.34 -10.08 -24.39
C VAL A 37 -16.24 -10.52 -23.25
N SER A 38 -15.93 -11.71 -22.71
CA SER A 38 -16.50 -12.14 -21.43
C SER A 38 -16.42 -10.85 -20.60
N ASP A 39 -17.56 -10.40 -20.10
CA ASP A 39 -17.61 -9.34 -19.11
C ASP A 39 -16.66 -9.79 -18.01
N ILE A 40 -15.44 -9.32 -18.09
CA ILE A 40 -14.46 -9.48 -17.01
C ILE A 40 -15.12 -8.71 -15.89
N LYS A 41 -15.84 -9.44 -15.03
CA LYS A 41 -16.45 -8.84 -13.86
C LYS A 41 -15.36 -8.00 -13.20
N PRO A 42 -15.60 -6.72 -12.93
CA PRO A 42 -14.62 -5.89 -12.24
C PRO A 42 -14.18 -6.66 -10.99
N SER A 43 -12.89 -6.66 -10.72
CA SER A 43 -12.34 -7.39 -9.58
C SER A 43 -13.14 -7.02 -8.33
N SER A 44 -13.68 -8.02 -7.64
CA SER A 44 -14.33 -7.82 -6.34
C SER A 44 -13.31 -7.55 -5.23
N ARG A 45 -12.01 -7.60 -5.54
CA ARG A 45 -10.95 -7.26 -4.61
C ARG A 45 -11.01 -5.77 -4.29
N ARG A 46 -11.23 -5.46 -3.02
CA ARG A 46 -11.14 -4.12 -2.49
C ARG A 46 -9.74 -3.93 -1.92
N TYR A 47 -9.23 -2.72 -2.04
CA TYR A 47 -7.93 -2.34 -1.48
C TYR A 47 -8.16 -1.38 -0.31
N PRO A 48 -7.44 -1.53 0.80
CA PRO A 48 -7.45 -0.52 1.85
C PRO A 48 -6.88 0.80 1.30
N ALA A 49 -7.51 1.91 1.64
CA ALA A 49 -7.02 3.23 1.29
C ALA A 49 -6.00 3.68 2.34
N ILE A 50 -4.74 3.32 2.15
CA ILE A 50 -3.65 3.76 3.01
C ILE A 50 -3.16 5.10 2.46
N ILE A 51 -3.46 6.18 3.19
CA ILE A 51 -3.08 7.54 2.83
C ILE A 51 -2.07 8.02 3.86
N TYR A 52 -0.91 8.47 3.39
CA TYR A 52 0.11 9.09 4.23
C TYR A 52 0.10 10.60 3.96
N ASP A 53 -0.44 11.34 4.91
CA ASP A 53 -0.38 12.79 4.90
C ASP A 53 0.80 13.26 5.73
N GLN A 54 1.70 14.03 5.11
CA GLN A 54 2.84 14.59 5.81
C GLN A 54 2.43 15.92 6.45
N GLU A 55 2.69 16.07 7.74
CA GLU A 55 2.45 17.31 8.47
C GLU A 55 3.37 18.46 7.98
N ARG A 56 4.55 18.08 7.49
CA ARG A 56 5.54 18.99 6.95
C ARG A 56 6.31 18.32 5.83
N GLU A 57 6.62 19.07 4.79
CA GLU A 57 7.45 18.59 3.71
C GLU A 57 8.86 18.23 4.21
N ALA A 58 9.31 17.02 3.91
CA ALA A 58 10.64 16.56 4.24
C ALA A 58 11.70 17.26 3.36
N GLY A 59 12.87 17.52 3.92
CA GLY A 59 14.02 17.98 3.17
C GLY A 59 14.61 16.90 2.25
N ASP A 60 15.63 17.26 1.49
CA ASP A 60 16.22 16.35 0.48
C ASP A 60 16.92 15.13 1.10
N GLN A 61 17.55 15.30 2.27
CA GLN A 61 18.18 14.19 2.99
C GLN A 61 17.23 13.59 4.00
N ILE A 62 16.92 12.31 3.81
CA ILE A 62 16.00 11.57 4.68
C ILE A 62 16.75 10.75 5.72
N LEU A 63 17.67 9.89 5.30
CA LEU A 63 18.44 9.03 6.19
C LEU A 63 19.84 8.84 5.64
N HIS A 64 20.82 9.01 6.49
CA HIS A 64 22.21 8.67 6.22
C HIS A 64 22.66 7.57 7.20
N VAL A 65 23.19 6.48 6.71
CA VAL A 65 23.71 5.34 7.48
C VAL A 65 25.14 5.10 7.04
N GLU A 66 26.07 5.00 7.99
CA GLU A 66 27.49 4.79 7.70
C GLU A 66 28.06 3.64 8.54
N ASN A 67 28.64 2.64 7.83
CA ASN A 67 29.34 1.49 8.39
C ASN A 67 28.55 0.75 9.49
N LEU A 68 27.22 0.70 9.39
CA LEU A 68 26.35 0.12 10.39
C LEU A 68 26.51 -1.41 10.42
N SER A 69 26.74 -1.96 11.61
CA SER A 69 26.92 -3.41 11.80
C SER A 69 26.16 -3.88 13.03
N LYS A 70 25.66 -5.12 12.97
CA LYS A 70 24.96 -5.77 14.08
C LYS A 70 25.17 -7.27 14.06
N ALA A 71 25.49 -7.81 15.24
CA ALA A 71 25.49 -9.24 15.52
C ALA A 71 24.53 -9.55 16.69
N ILE A 72 23.98 -10.74 16.71
CA ILE A 72 23.15 -11.26 17.81
C ILE A 72 23.64 -12.67 18.11
N ASP A 73 23.92 -12.95 19.38
CA ASP A 73 24.39 -14.26 19.87
C ASP A 73 25.60 -14.80 19.07
N GLY A 74 26.55 -13.91 18.74
CA GLY A 74 27.75 -14.26 17.97
C GLY A 74 27.53 -14.44 16.48
N THR A 75 26.29 -14.31 16.00
CA THR A 75 25.97 -14.39 14.56
C THR A 75 25.90 -12.98 13.96
N MET A 76 26.72 -12.70 12.96
CA MET A 76 26.69 -11.44 12.22
C MET A 76 25.43 -11.37 11.37
N LEU A 77 24.55 -10.41 11.63
CA LEU A 77 23.33 -10.18 10.86
C LEU A 77 23.59 -9.32 9.62
N PHE A 78 24.33 -8.24 9.80
CA PHE A 78 24.81 -7.38 8.71
C PHE A 78 26.08 -6.64 9.14
N LYS A 79 26.89 -6.27 8.18
CA LYS A 79 28.18 -5.63 8.41
C LYS A 79 28.41 -4.49 7.40
N ASP A 80 28.97 -3.39 7.90
CA ASP A 80 29.40 -2.23 7.11
C ASP A 80 28.33 -1.71 6.13
N VAL A 81 27.07 -1.67 6.59
CA VAL A 81 25.95 -1.19 5.77
C VAL A 81 26.05 0.32 5.63
N ASN A 82 26.01 0.79 4.38
CA ASN A 82 26.03 2.21 4.03
C ASN A 82 24.79 2.50 3.17
N ILE A 83 23.95 3.43 3.60
CA ILE A 83 22.72 3.82 2.91
C ILE A 83 22.60 5.33 2.96
N ASN A 84 22.23 5.94 1.84
CA ASN A 84 21.87 7.33 1.77
C ASN A 84 20.53 7.45 1.07
N LEU A 85 19.51 7.91 1.78
CA LEU A 85 18.15 8.08 1.27
C LEU A 85 17.82 9.54 1.07
N ALA A 86 17.36 9.84 -0.13
CA ALA A 86 16.84 11.15 -0.51
C ALA A 86 15.31 11.15 -0.48
N LYS A 87 14.74 12.35 -0.57
CA LYS A 87 13.30 12.57 -0.66
C LYS A 87 12.71 11.83 -1.86
N GLY A 88 11.66 11.06 -1.63
CA GLY A 88 10.96 10.28 -2.66
C GLY A 88 11.52 8.89 -2.91
N ASP A 89 12.65 8.52 -2.31
CA ASP A 89 13.22 7.18 -2.46
C ASP A 89 12.29 6.11 -1.88
N LYS A 90 12.24 4.99 -2.57
CA LYS A 90 11.55 3.76 -2.15
C LYS A 90 12.56 2.63 -2.13
N VAL A 91 12.85 2.12 -0.96
CA VAL A 91 13.91 1.13 -0.75
C VAL A 91 13.32 -0.15 -0.17
N VAL A 92 13.80 -1.28 -0.68
CA VAL A 92 13.48 -2.60 -0.16
C VAL A 92 14.75 -3.24 0.36
N LEU A 93 14.72 -3.67 1.61
CA LEU A 93 15.80 -4.45 2.22
C LEU A 93 15.51 -5.94 2.03
N LEU A 94 16.44 -6.63 1.40
CA LEU A 94 16.36 -8.07 1.16
C LEU A 94 17.45 -8.78 1.97
N SER A 95 17.06 -9.77 2.76
CA SER A 95 17.98 -10.62 3.51
C SER A 95 17.49 -12.07 3.50
N ARG A 96 18.42 -13.02 3.61
CA ARG A 96 18.10 -14.43 3.84
C ARG A 96 17.67 -14.68 5.28
N ASP A 97 18.11 -13.84 6.20
CA ASP A 97 17.75 -13.87 7.61
C ASP A 97 16.84 -12.66 7.92
N SER A 98 15.59 -12.92 8.25
CA SER A 98 14.60 -11.87 8.57
C SER A 98 15.01 -11.07 9.82
N ARG A 99 15.78 -11.65 10.72
CA ARG A 99 16.30 -10.96 11.92
C ARG A 99 17.19 -9.78 11.54
N ALA A 100 17.93 -9.87 10.42
CA ALA A 100 18.77 -8.78 9.95
C ALA A 100 17.95 -7.55 9.57
N VAL A 101 16.83 -7.74 8.87
CA VAL A 101 15.91 -6.66 8.48
C VAL A 101 15.26 -6.05 9.73
N THR A 102 14.77 -6.89 10.65
CA THR A 102 14.17 -6.44 11.91
C THR A 102 15.18 -5.64 12.74
N ALA A 103 16.39 -6.16 12.93
CA ALA A 103 17.44 -5.48 13.71
C ALA A 103 17.82 -4.14 13.08
N PHE A 104 17.91 -4.06 11.74
CA PHE A 104 18.18 -2.80 11.06
C PHE A 104 17.11 -1.75 11.36
N TYR A 105 15.83 -2.10 11.21
CA TYR A 105 14.75 -1.17 11.53
C TYR A 105 14.69 -0.80 13.00
N GLN A 106 14.91 -1.75 13.92
CA GLN A 106 14.96 -1.47 15.35
C GLN A 106 16.06 -0.44 15.70
N ILE A 107 17.22 -0.54 15.05
CA ILE A 107 18.33 0.40 15.26
C ILE A 107 17.97 1.78 14.74
N ILE A 108 17.56 1.91 13.49
CA ILE A 108 17.29 3.25 12.90
C ILE A 108 16.07 3.94 13.51
N THR A 109 15.17 3.19 14.16
CA THR A 109 14.04 3.74 14.93
C THR A 109 14.37 4.00 16.40
N GLY A 110 15.61 3.69 16.83
CA GLY A 110 16.07 3.95 18.18
C GLY A 110 15.64 2.92 19.23
N ASN A 111 15.04 1.80 18.81
CA ASN A 111 14.60 0.72 19.70
C ASN A 111 15.71 -0.26 20.05
N ASP A 112 16.81 -0.29 19.30
CA ASP A 112 18.01 -1.10 19.56
C ASP A 112 19.27 -0.28 19.21
N LYS A 113 20.43 -0.78 19.60
CA LYS A 113 21.74 -0.16 19.34
C LYS A 113 22.53 -0.98 18.34
N ALA A 114 23.21 -0.29 17.43
CA ALA A 114 24.20 -0.90 16.57
C ALA A 114 25.46 -1.31 17.36
N ASP A 115 26.17 -2.32 16.90
CA ASP A 115 27.48 -2.69 17.46
C ASP A 115 28.55 -1.72 16.95
N SER A 116 28.42 -1.23 15.71
CA SER A 116 29.29 -0.21 15.13
C SER A 116 28.56 0.58 14.05
N GLY A 117 29.16 1.70 13.67
CA GLY A 117 28.60 2.64 12.68
C GLY A 117 27.65 3.64 13.29
N THR A 118 27.14 4.51 12.43
CA THR A 118 26.24 5.60 12.82
C THR A 118 25.11 5.76 11.82
N PHE A 119 24.05 6.41 12.25
CA PHE A 119 22.98 6.85 11.36
C PHE A 119 22.45 8.22 11.79
N VAL A 120 21.97 8.98 10.83
CA VAL A 120 21.38 10.30 11.07
C VAL A 120 20.14 10.45 10.21
N TRP A 121 19.04 10.80 10.84
CA TRP A 121 17.82 11.19 10.15
C TRP A 121 17.85 12.68 9.79
N GLY A 122 17.26 13.03 8.67
CA GLY A 122 17.04 14.42 8.29
C GLY A 122 16.24 15.18 9.36
N VAL A 123 16.63 16.41 9.65
CA VAL A 123 16.03 17.25 10.71
C VAL A 123 14.52 17.44 10.55
N THR A 124 14.02 17.37 9.32
CA THR A 124 12.59 17.55 8.98
C THR A 124 11.83 16.24 8.82
N THR A 125 12.49 15.11 9.12
CA THR A 125 11.91 13.78 8.89
C THR A 125 11.13 13.31 10.11
N ASN A 126 9.86 12.95 9.93
CA ASN A 126 9.07 12.22 10.91
C ASN A 126 9.07 10.74 10.53
N GLN A 127 9.26 9.89 11.52
CA GLN A 127 9.37 8.45 11.34
C GLN A 127 8.07 7.76 11.74
N ALA A 128 7.64 6.78 10.96
CA ALA A 128 6.62 5.81 11.36
C ALA A 128 7.16 4.41 11.13
N TYR A 129 7.00 3.54 12.11
CA TYR A 129 7.46 2.17 12.07
C TYR A 129 6.30 1.20 12.30
N LEU A 130 6.13 0.27 11.37
CA LEU A 130 5.19 -0.84 11.53
C LEU A 130 6.01 -2.10 11.84
N PRO A 131 6.00 -2.58 13.10
CA PRO A 131 6.75 -3.77 13.48
C PRO A 131 6.12 -5.05 12.93
N VAL A 132 6.93 -6.10 12.80
CA VAL A 132 6.45 -7.44 12.38
C VAL A 132 5.54 -8.03 13.45
N ASP A 133 5.91 -7.88 14.72
CA ASP A 133 5.06 -8.22 15.86
C ASP A 133 4.44 -6.93 16.41
N ASN A 134 3.13 -6.84 16.31
CA ASN A 134 2.33 -5.70 16.74
C ASN A 134 1.36 -6.04 17.88
N ALA A 135 1.48 -7.23 18.49
CA ALA A 135 0.60 -7.69 19.56
C ALA A 135 0.50 -6.69 20.72
N ALA A 136 1.63 -6.07 21.09
CA ALA A 136 1.68 -5.09 22.17
C ALA A 136 0.79 -3.85 21.97
N PHE A 137 0.41 -3.54 20.73
CA PHE A 137 -0.53 -2.44 20.45
C PHE A 137 -1.99 -2.80 20.75
N PHE A 138 -2.29 -4.08 20.92
CA PHE A 138 -3.65 -4.63 21.03
C PHE A 138 -3.89 -5.37 22.35
N GLU A 139 -3.20 -5.00 23.40
CA GLU A 139 -3.36 -5.61 24.72
C GLU A 139 -4.61 -5.12 25.47
N SER A 140 -5.35 -4.15 24.90
CA SER A 140 -6.54 -3.57 25.51
C SER A 140 -7.81 -4.32 25.13
N GLU A 141 -8.84 -4.25 26.00
CA GLU A 141 -10.18 -4.77 25.73
C GLU A 141 -11.02 -3.85 24.82
N ASN A 142 -10.40 -2.85 24.20
CA ASN A 142 -11.08 -1.90 23.34
C ASN A 142 -11.52 -2.55 22.01
N ASN A 143 -12.62 -2.05 21.45
CA ASN A 143 -12.94 -2.31 20.07
C ASN A 143 -12.09 -1.43 19.13
N LEU A 144 -12.09 -1.71 17.84
CA LEU A 144 -11.27 -0.97 16.86
C LEU A 144 -11.58 0.53 16.83
N VAL A 145 -12.82 0.95 17.03
CA VAL A 145 -13.21 2.37 17.06
C VAL A 145 -12.58 3.06 18.28
N ASP A 146 -12.71 2.47 19.46
CA ASP A 146 -12.18 3.04 20.68
C ASP A 146 -10.65 2.98 20.72
N TRP A 147 -10.07 1.93 20.19
CA TRP A 147 -8.63 1.81 20.03
C TRP A 147 -8.09 2.90 19.10
N LEU A 148 -8.75 3.15 17.96
CA LEU A 148 -8.33 4.18 17.02
C LEU A 148 -8.48 5.60 17.58
N ARG A 149 -9.50 5.84 18.43
CA ARG A 149 -9.78 7.16 19.03
C ARG A 149 -8.60 7.74 19.81
N GLN A 150 -7.74 6.90 20.39
CA GLN A 150 -6.56 7.37 21.12
C GLN A 150 -5.54 8.10 20.23
N TYR A 151 -5.58 7.87 18.92
CA TYR A 151 -4.67 8.49 17.95
C TYR A 151 -5.25 9.74 17.28
N ALA A 152 -6.50 10.08 17.57
CA ALA A 152 -7.15 11.26 17.01
C ALA A 152 -6.46 12.54 17.51
N LYS A 153 -6.13 13.45 16.60
CA LYS A 153 -5.45 14.71 16.87
C LYS A 153 -6.42 15.87 17.13
N THR A 154 -7.61 15.79 16.53
CA THR A 154 -8.66 16.83 16.63
C THR A 154 -9.94 16.25 17.22
N ASP A 155 -10.84 17.12 17.69
CA ASP A 155 -12.13 16.69 18.21
C ASP A 155 -13.00 16.07 17.10
N GLU A 156 -12.89 16.56 15.86
CA GLU A 156 -13.59 15.99 14.71
C GLU A 156 -13.13 14.56 14.42
N GLU A 157 -11.82 14.29 14.53
CA GLU A 157 -11.28 12.94 14.35
C GLU A 157 -11.71 11.97 15.45
N ARG A 158 -12.09 12.45 16.64
CA ARG A 158 -12.60 11.65 17.76
C ARG A 158 -14.04 11.20 17.59
N GLU A 159 -14.76 11.84 16.68
CA GLU A 159 -16.13 11.50 16.40
C GLU A 159 -16.26 10.09 15.83
N GLU A 160 -17.26 9.34 16.29
CA GLU A 160 -17.45 7.95 15.87
C GLU A 160 -17.66 7.83 14.35
N VAL A 161 -18.33 8.81 13.75
CA VAL A 161 -18.58 8.84 12.30
C VAL A 161 -17.25 8.92 11.52
N PHE A 162 -16.33 9.76 11.98
CA PHE A 162 -14.99 9.86 11.37
C PHE A 162 -14.22 8.55 11.50
N LEU A 163 -14.16 8.00 12.72
CA LEU A 163 -13.42 6.76 13.00
C LEU A 163 -13.96 5.56 12.22
N ARG A 164 -15.29 5.41 12.15
CA ARG A 164 -15.93 4.37 11.33
C ARG A 164 -15.68 4.58 9.83
N GLY A 165 -15.68 5.84 9.37
CA GLY A 165 -15.32 6.19 7.99
C GLY A 165 -13.89 5.82 7.67
N PHE A 166 -12.95 6.08 8.57
CA PHE A 166 -11.54 5.70 8.43
C PHE A 166 -11.38 4.18 8.40
N LEU A 167 -11.99 3.45 9.35
CA LEU A 167 -11.98 1.99 9.39
C LEU A 167 -12.60 1.38 8.12
N GLY A 168 -13.69 1.99 7.61
CA GLY A 168 -14.30 1.57 6.34
C GLY A 168 -13.36 1.70 5.15
N LYS A 169 -12.53 2.75 5.08
CA LYS A 169 -11.46 2.89 4.08
C LYS A 169 -10.40 1.79 4.20
N MET A 170 -10.18 1.30 5.41
CA MET A 170 -9.28 0.17 5.72
C MET A 170 -9.96 -1.19 5.61
N LEU A 171 -11.20 -1.23 5.07
CA LEU A 171 -12.03 -2.41 4.84
C LEU A 171 -12.67 -3.02 6.10
N PHE A 172 -12.59 -2.37 7.24
CA PHE A 172 -13.33 -2.72 8.45
C PHE A 172 -14.68 -1.99 8.46
N SER A 173 -15.75 -2.66 8.05
CA SER A 173 -17.07 -2.04 7.94
C SER A 173 -18.13 -2.75 8.78
N GLY A 174 -19.19 -2.02 9.16
CA GLY A 174 -20.28 -2.54 9.95
C GLY A 174 -19.82 -3.06 11.32
N ASP A 175 -20.16 -4.31 11.62
CA ASP A 175 -19.85 -4.94 12.92
C ASP A 175 -18.36 -5.25 13.09
N GLU A 176 -17.58 -5.27 12.00
CA GLU A 176 -16.14 -5.50 12.08
C GLU A 176 -15.41 -4.38 12.82
N ALA A 177 -15.88 -3.15 12.71
CA ALA A 177 -15.32 -2.01 13.43
C ALA A 177 -15.53 -2.10 14.96
N LEU A 178 -16.47 -2.92 15.42
CA LEU A 178 -16.79 -3.11 16.84
C LEU A 178 -16.15 -4.37 17.43
N LYS A 179 -15.40 -5.13 16.65
CA LYS A 179 -14.64 -6.28 17.17
C LYS A 179 -13.55 -5.80 18.12
N LYS A 180 -13.27 -6.61 19.12
CA LYS A 180 -12.14 -6.39 20.02
C LYS A 180 -10.82 -6.46 19.25
N CYS A 181 -9.87 -5.68 19.68
CA CYS A 181 -8.49 -5.69 19.19
C CYS A 181 -7.75 -6.92 19.68
#